data_f2623216b5a5bd82ab2cdd0a0257d1bc
#
_entry.id   f2623216b5a5bd82ab2cdd0a0257d1bc
#
_cell.length_a   1.000
_cell.length_b   1.000
_cell.length_c   1.000
_cell.angle_alpha   90.00
_cell.angle_beta   90.00
_cell.angle_gamma   90.00
#
_symmetry.space_group_name_H-M   'P 1'
#
loop_
_entity.id
_entity.type
_entity.pdbx_description
1 polymer ?
#
loop_
_entity_poly.entity_id
_entity_poly.type
_entity_poly.pdbx_seq_one_letter_code
_entity_poly.pdbx_strand_id
1 'polypeptide(L)'
;MDIQSWIALTFAFILGAVSPGPSLATVLRNTFIGGKMNGILTATGHGLGFGFYSFIVLLTFASIFNFFPVAEIYLRYLWILLLISLAYIFAKNAIVHKQNLNSNQVESNESLKTIGFLQGFFVAILNPKILAWMIAIYTPFINDDINFFLIVSIALLGLIIDGGWYILVAIFVGNNSDKITTKISSRSIDLVMSILMIFFAGLLSVQMI
;
A
#
# COMPACT_ATOMS: atom_id res chain seq x y z
N MET A 1 1.46 -3.98 27.62
CA MET A 1 0.60 -4.95 26.88
C MET A 1 0.94 -6.37 27.31
N ASP A 2 -0.05 -7.20 27.54
CA ASP A 2 0.09 -8.63 27.82
C ASP A 2 0.34 -9.45 26.52
N ILE A 3 0.69 -10.72 26.68
CA ILE A 3 1.01 -11.60 25.54
C ILE A 3 -0.19 -11.83 24.63
N GLN A 4 -1.44 -11.83 25.18
CA GLN A 4 -2.65 -12.04 24.40
C GLN A 4 -2.89 -10.86 23.47
N SER A 5 -2.67 -9.63 23.94
CA SER A 5 -2.74 -8.41 23.13
C SER A 5 -1.74 -8.42 21.96
N TRP A 6 -0.49 -8.85 22.20
CA TRP A 6 0.51 -8.98 21.14
C TRP A 6 0.13 -10.02 20.09
N ILE A 7 -0.42 -11.16 20.52
CA ILE A 7 -0.92 -12.20 19.60
C ILE A 7 -2.07 -11.64 18.77
N ALA A 8 -3.08 -11.03 19.41
CA ALA A 8 -4.22 -10.45 18.72
C ALA A 8 -3.81 -9.39 17.69
N LEU A 9 -2.88 -8.49 18.05
CA LEU A 9 -2.36 -7.46 17.18
C LEU A 9 -1.59 -8.05 15.99
N THR A 10 -0.78 -9.09 16.23
CA THR A 10 -0.06 -9.82 15.17
C THR A 10 -1.01 -10.43 14.15
N PHE A 11 -2.06 -11.12 14.61
CA PHE A 11 -3.07 -11.67 13.72
C PHE A 11 -3.82 -10.57 12.96
N ALA A 12 -4.15 -9.47 13.61
CA ALA A 12 -4.79 -8.34 12.95
C ALA A 12 -3.91 -7.75 11.83
N PHE A 13 -2.60 -7.56 12.07
CA PHE A 13 -1.69 -7.11 11.01
C PHE A 13 -1.60 -8.10 9.85
N ILE A 14 -1.53 -9.41 10.13
CA ILE A 14 -1.52 -10.43 9.07
C ILE A 14 -2.79 -10.35 8.23
N LEU A 15 -3.96 -10.28 8.85
CA LEU A 15 -5.24 -10.17 8.14
C LEU A 15 -5.32 -8.90 7.29
N GLY A 16 -4.83 -7.78 7.83
CA GLY A 16 -4.75 -6.51 7.10
C GLY A 16 -3.85 -6.59 5.87
N ALA A 17 -2.65 -7.15 6.02
CA ALA A 17 -1.66 -7.29 4.96
C ALA A 17 -2.14 -8.22 3.83
N VAL A 18 -2.75 -9.37 4.18
CA VAL A 18 -3.27 -10.35 3.21
C VAL A 18 -4.51 -9.83 2.47
N SER A 19 -5.26 -8.92 3.08
CA SER A 19 -6.50 -8.39 2.50
C SER A 19 -6.24 -7.61 1.20
N PRO A 20 -6.86 -7.99 0.06
CA PRO A 20 -6.59 -7.35 -1.22
C PRO A 20 -6.96 -5.87 -1.23
N GLY A 21 -6.15 -5.06 -1.92
CA GLY A 21 -6.35 -3.62 -2.00
C GLY A 21 -5.32 -2.94 -2.91
N PRO A 22 -5.29 -1.58 -2.92
CA PRO A 22 -4.38 -0.79 -3.75
C PRO A 22 -2.90 -1.16 -3.55
N SER A 23 -2.50 -1.49 -2.32
CA SER A 23 -1.14 -1.89 -1.97
C SER A 23 -0.70 -3.15 -2.72
N LEU A 24 -1.51 -4.22 -2.64
CA LEU A 24 -1.25 -5.47 -3.35
C LEU A 24 -1.19 -5.23 -4.86
N ALA A 25 -2.14 -4.47 -5.38
CA ALA A 25 -2.21 -4.12 -6.80
C ALA A 25 -0.91 -3.44 -7.29
N THR A 26 -0.40 -2.47 -6.53
CA THR A 26 0.83 -1.74 -6.86
C THR A 26 2.06 -2.65 -6.83
N VAL A 27 2.20 -3.50 -5.80
CA VAL A 27 3.32 -4.46 -5.70
C VAL A 27 3.28 -5.46 -6.86
N LEU A 28 2.11 -6.03 -7.17
CA LEU A 28 1.95 -6.96 -8.29
C LEU A 28 2.30 -6.30 -9.62
N ARG A 29 1.76 -5.11 -9.89
CA ARG A 29 2.07 -4.36 -11.11
C ARG A 29 3.58 -4.13 -11.28
N ASN A 30 4.22 -3.61 -10.25
CA ASN A 30 5.64 -3.30 -10.30
C ASN A 30 6.52 -4.56 -10.41
N THR A 31 6.05 -5.69 -9.87
CA THR A 31 6.69 -6.99 -10.05
C THR A 31 6.55 -7.48 -11.50
N PHE A 32 5.37 -7.36 -12.10
CA PHE A 32 5.14 -7.84 -13.47
C PHE A 32 5.84 -6.98 -14.53
N ILE A 33 5.83 -5.65 -14.37
CA ILE A 33 6.36 -4.72 -15.39
C ILE A 33 7.86 -4.47 -15.18
N GLY A 34 8.27 -4.25 -13.93
CA GLY A 34 9.66 -3.90 -13.58
C GLY A 34 10.48 -5.07 -13.05
N GLY A 35 9.94 -6.28 -13.05
CA GLY A 35 10.59 -7.49 -12.57
C GLY A 35 10.61 -7.63 -11.05
N LYS A 36 11.07 -8.78 -10.59
CA LYS A 36 11.13 -9.19 -9.18
C LYS A 36 11.74 -8.12 -8.27
N MET A 37 12.86 -7.52 -8.68
CA MET A 37 13.58 -6.56 -7.84
C MET A 37 12.79 -5.27 -7.65
N ASN A 38 12.10 -4.79 -8.69
CA ASN A 38 11.24 -3.63 -8.57
C ASN A 38 10.03 -3.91 -7.64
N GLY A 39 9.47 -5.12 -7.71
CA GLY A 39 8.44 -5.57 -6.77
C GLY A 39 8.93 -5.59 -5.33
N ILE A 40 10.13 -6.12 -5.06
CA ILE A 40 10.75 -6.14 -3.72
C ILE A 40 10.97 -4.71 -3.20
N LEU A 41 11.48 -3.80 -4.04
CA LEU A 41 11.68 -2.41 -3.65
C LEU A 41 10.36 -1.70 -3.37
N THR A 42 9.32 -1.97 -4.16
CA THR A 42 7.97 -1.47 -3.90
C THR A 42 7.43 -2.00 -2.56
N ALA A 43 7.60 -3.29 -2.29
CA ALA A 43 7.22 -3.91 -1.02
C ALA A 43 7.99 -3.34 0.18
N THR A 44 9.29 -3.11 0.02
CA THR A 44 10.13 -2.49 1.05
C THR A 44 9.69 -1.04 1.33
N GLY A 45 9.45 -0.27 0.27
CA GLY A 45 8.89 1.08 0.40
C GLY A 45 7.54 1.07 1.11
N HIS A 46 6.66 0.12 0.77
CA HIS A 46 5.36 -0.05 1.40
C HIS A 46 5.47 -0.39 2.89
N GLY A 47 6.30 -1.35 3.26
CA GLY A 47 6.53 -1.72 4.66
C GLY A 47 7.07 -0.55 5.49
N LEU A 48 8.05 0.21 4.95
CA LEU A 48 8.56 1.41 5.61
C LEU A 48 7.48 2.50 5.72
N GLY A 49 6.70 2.71 4.67
CA GLY A 49 5.56 3.63 4.68
C GLY A 49 4.51 3.22 5.71
N PHE A 50 4.19 1.93 5.81
CA PHE A 50 3.28 1.39 6.81
C PHE A 50 3.79 1.62 8.24
N GLY A 51 5.05 1.28 8.51
CA GLY A 51 5.66 1.48 9.83
C GLY A 51 5.70 2.96 10.24
N PHE A 52 6.11 3.84 9.32
CA PHE A 52 6.11 5.29 9.55
C PHE A 52 4.69 5.81 9.80
N TYR A 53 3.72 5.38 9.00
CA TYR A 53 2.32 5.78 9.17
C TYR A 53 1.73 5.27 10.48
N SER A 54 1.98 4.01 10.83
CA SER A 54 1.60 3.42 12.11
C SER A 54 2.16 4.22 13.30
N PHE A 55 3.44 4.59 13.24
CA PHE A 55 4.08 5.41 14.26
C PHE A 55 3.38 6.77 14.41
N ILE A 56 3.13 7.47 13.31
CA ILE A 56 2.43 8.77 13.34
C ILE A 56 1.00 8.62 13.86
N VAL A 57 0.25 7.62 13.39
CA VAL A 57 -1.12 7.37 13.84
C VAL A 57 -1.16 7.12 15.34
N LEU A 58 -0.27 6.28 15.86
CA LEU A 58 -0.22 5.99 17.30
C LEU A 58 0.16 7.20 18.15
N LEU A 59 1.12 8.02 17.69
CA LEU A 59 1.49 9.26 18.37
C LEU A 59 0.35 10.29 18.44
N THR A 60 -0.44 10.33 17.37
CA THR A 60 -1.46 11.38 17.19
C THR A 60 -2.86 10.93 17.59
N PHE A 61 -3.08 9.61 17.67
CA PHE A 61 -4.41 9.03 17.88
C PHE A 61 -5.08 9.53 19.16
N ALA A 62 -4.35 9.58 20.28
CA ALA A 62 -4.88 10.05 21.54
C ALA A 62 -5.21 11.56 21.57
N SER A 63 -4.58 12.34 20.66
CA SER A 63 -4.68 13.80 20.66
C SER A 63 -5.54 14.37 19.54
N ILE A 64 -5.42 13.83 18.32
CA ILE A 64 -5.98 14.46 17.11
C ILE A 64 -7.44 14.06 16.85
N PHE A 65 -7.80 12.80 17.03
CA PHE A 65 -9.18 12.37 16.70
C PHE A 65 -10.24 12.94 17.65
N ASN A 66 -9.86 13.22 18.89
CA ASN A 66 -10.76 13.91 19.83
C ASN A 66 -10.90 15.42 19.54
N PHE A 67 -9.89 16.04 18.90
CA PHE A 67 -9.88 17.48 18.65
C PHE A 67 -10.26 17.90 17.22
N PHE A 68 -10.11 17.00 16.24
CA PHE A 68 -10.34 17.34 14.82
C PHE A 68 -11.17 16.29 14.06
N PRO A 69 -12.48 16.14 14.35
CA PRO A 69 -13.34 15.23 13.56
C PRO A 69 -13.36 15.59 12.07
N VAL A 70 -13.16 16.88 11.75
CA VAL A 70 -13.14 17.38 10.37
C VAL A 70 -11.92 16.90 9.59
N ALA A 71 -10.82 16.54 10.24
CA ALA A 71 -9.60 16.04 9.59
C ALA A 71 -9.86 14.73 8.81
N GLU A 72 -10.76 13.87 9.31
CA GLU A 72 -11.13 12.64 8.63
C GLU A 72 -11.74 12.90 7.24
N ILE A 73 -12.58 13.92 7.12
CA ILE A 73 -13.23 14.30 5.86
C ILE A 73 -12.18 14.74 4.83
N TYR A 74 -11.24 15.61 5.21
CA TYR A 74 -10.17 16.06 4.31
C TYR A 74 -9.24 14.92 3.89
N LEU A 75 -8.91 14.01 4.80
CA LEU A 75 -8.11 12.83 4.50
C LEU A 75 -8.83 11.92 3.48
N ARG A 76 -10.13 11.70 3.62
CA ARG A 76 -10.92 10.92 2.66
C ARG A 76 -10.89 11.53 1.25
N TYR A 77 -11.05 12.84 1.11
CA TYR A 77 -10.91 13.52 -0.19
C TYR A 77 -9.49 13.35 -0.76
N LEU A 78 -8.46 13.49 0.07
CA LEU A 78 -7.08 13.27 -0.35
C LEU A 78 -6.86 11.86 -0.88
N TRP A 79 -7.44 10.84 -0.23
CA TRP A 79 -7.34 9.45 -0.65
C TRP A 79 -8.06 9.17 -1.96
N ILE A 80 -9.24 9.72 -2.15
CA ILE A 80 -9.98 9.62 -3.42
C ILE A 80 -9.14 10.24 -4.54
N LEU A 81 -8.59 11.42 -4.31
CA LEU A 81 -7.72 12.09 -5.28
C LEU A 81 -6.49 11.27 -5.63
N LEU A 82 -5.84 10.64 -4.63
CA LEU A 82 -4.71 9.74 -4.85
C LEU A 82 -5.10 8.54 -5.71
N LEU A 83 -6.20 7.85 -5.37
CA LEU A 83 -6.66 6.67 -6.11
C LEU A 83 -7.00 7.02 -7.56
N ILE A 84 -7.65 8.16 -7.79
CA ILE A 84 -7.93 8.67 -9.14
C ILE A 84 -6.63 9.01 -9.88
N SER A 85 -5.66 9.63 -9.20
CA SER A 85 -4.36 9.94 -9.79
C SER A 85 -3.59 8.67 -10.19
N LEU A 86 -3.58 7.64 -9.35
CA LEU A 86 -2.99 6.34 -9.68
C LEU A 86 -3.73 5.65 -10.84
N ALA A 87 -5.07 5.70 -10.84
CA ALA A 87 -5.87 5.19 -11.95
C ALA A 87 -5.51 5.87 -13.26
N TYR A 88 -5.36 7.18 -13.27
CA TYR A 88 -4.95 7.96 -14.44
C TYR A 88 -3.53 7.58 -14.92
N ILE A 89 -2.57 7.45 -14.00
CA ILE A 89 -1.20 7.05 -14.34
C ILE A 89 -1.19 5.67 -14.99
N PHE A 90 -1.91 4.69 -14.42
CA PHE A 90 -1.98 3.35 -14.97
C PHE A 90 -2.72 3.32 -16.33
N ALA A 91 -3.80 4.07 -16.48
CA ALA A 91 -4.49 4.20 -17.77
C ALA A 91 -3.59 4.81 -18.84
N LYS A 92 -2.86 5.88 -18.51
CA LYS A 92 -1.88 6.52 -19.40
C LYS A 92 -0.79 5.54 -19.82
N ASN A 93 -0.23 4.77 -18.88
CA ASN A 93 0.78 3.76 -19.18
C ASN A 93 0.24 2.67 -20.12
N ALA A 94 -1.00 2.23 -19.91
CA ALA A 94 -1.65 1.25 -20.79
C ALA A 94 -1.81 1.76 -22.23
N ILE A 95 -2.02 3.08 -22.42
CA ILE A 95 -2.11 3.71 -23.74
C ILE A 95 -0.72 3.81 -24.38
N VAL A 96 0.27 4.26 -23.62
CA VAL A 96 1.66 4.42 -24.08
C VAL A 96 2.26 3.08 -24.46
N HIS A 97 2.02 2.00 -23.72
CA HIS A 97 2.44 0.65 -24.07
C HIS A 97 1.87 0.17 -25.41
N LYS A 98 0.71 0.67 -25.84
CA LYS A 98 0.16 0.40 -27.17
C LYS A 98 0.97 1.08 -28.27
N GLN A 99 1.55 2.24 -28.01
CA GLN A 99 2.30 3.04 -29.01
C GLN A 99 3.77 2.61 -29.10
N ASN A 100 4.38 2.13 -28.01
CA ASN A 100 5.81 1.82 -27.92
C ASN A 100 6.20 0.39 -28.29
N LEU A 101 5.28 -0.41 -28.84
CA LEU A 101 5.65 -1.70 -29.46
C LEU A 101 6.67 -1.56 -30.62
N ASN A 102 6.96 -0.32 -31.02
CA ASN A 102 7.88 0.02 -32.12
C ASN A 102 9.13 0.81 -31.70
N SER A 103 9.36 1.10 -30.42
CA SER A 103 10.56 1.84 -29.97
C SER A 103 11.24 1.16 -28.79
N ASN A 104 12.46 0.69 -29.05
CA ASN A 104 13.39 0.11 -28.07
C ASN A 104 13.98 1.19 -27.12
N GLN A 105 13.15 1.95 -26.41
CA GLN A 105 13.64 2.78 -25.32
C GLN A 105 13.56 2.01 -24.01
N VAL A 106 14.68 1.42 -23.66
CA VAL A 106 14.94 0.87 -22.32
C VAL A 106 15.10 2.07 -21.38
N GLU A 107 14.05 2.42 -20.65
CA GLU A 107 14.21 3.30 -19.47
C GLU A 107 15.26 2.67 -18.55
N SER A 108 16.17 3.48 -18.01
CA SER A 108 17.25 2.98 -17.18
C SER A 108 16.68 2.21 -15.97
N ASN A 109 17.19 1.01 -15.71
CA ASN A 109 16.74 0.14 -14.62
C ASN A 109 16.77 0.82 -13.23
N GLU A 110 17.58 1.85 -13.04
CA GLU A 110 17.66 2.58 -11.78
C GLU A 110 16.49 3.53 -11.54
N SER A 111 15.99 4.22 -12.55
CA SER A 111 14.81 5.09 -12.41
C SER A 111 13.56 4.29 -12.08
N LEU A 112 13.37 3.13 -12.69
CA LEU A 112 12.25 2.23 -12.39
C LEU A 112 12.28 1.72 -10.95
N LYS A 113 13.46 1.42 -10.40
CA LYS A 113 13.63 0.94 -9.02
C LYS A 113 13.29 2.02 -7.99
N THR A 114 13.78 3.24 -8.19
CA THR A 114 13.49 4.38 -7.32
C THR A 114 12.00 4.72 -7.34
N ILE A 115 11.39 4.71 -8.51
CA ILE A 115 9.95 4.95 -8.67
C ILE A 115 9.14 3.86 -7.94
N GLY A 116 9.52 2.59 -8.06
CA GLY A 116 8.84 1.49 -7.38
C GLY A 116 8.83 1.64 -5.86
N PHE A 117 9.97 1.97 -5.26
CA PHE A 117 10.08 2.23 -3.82
C PHE A 117 9.17 3.37 -3.36
N LEU A 118 9.22 4.52 -4.04
CA LEU A 118 8.41 5.68 -3.71
C LEU A 118 6.91 5.39 -3.88
N GLN A 119 6.53 4.68 -4.94
CA GLN A 119 5.14 4.26 -5.13
C GLN A 119 4.65 3.40 -3.97
N GLY A 120 5.44 2.41 -3.54
CA GLY A 120 5.12 1.59 -2.38
C GLY A 120 4.94 2.41 -1.12
N PHE A 121 5.88 3.30 -0.83
CA PHE A 121 5.87 4.16 0.34
C PHE A 121 4.64 5.08 0.38
N PHE A 122 4.37 5.79 -0.70
CA PHE A 122 3.22 6.70 -0.75
C PHE A 122 1.88 5.97 -0.79
N VAL A 123 1.80 4.81 -1.45
CA VAL A 123 0.58 3.99 -1.42
C VAL A 123 0.29 3.52 0.01
N ALA A 124 1.28 3.20 0.82
CA ALA A 124 1.05 2.84 2.22
C ALA A 124 0.51 4.01 3.03
N ILE A 125 1.16 5.17 2.99
CA ILE A 125 0.79 6.35 3.79
C ILE A 125 -0.58 6.91 3.38
N LEU A 126 -0.86 6.91 2.08
CA LEU A 126 -2.07 7.51 1.52
C LEU A 126 -3.19 6.49 1.27
N ASN A 127 -3.09 5.29 1.84
CA ASN A 127 -4.12 4.26 1.70
C ASN A 127 -5.19 4.37 2.79
N PRO A 128 -6.42 4.75 2.43
CA PRO A 128 -7.49 4.91 3.41
C PRO A 128 -7.84 3.62 4.13
N LYS A 129 -7.71 2.47 3.44
CA LYS A 129 -7.93 1.17 4.04
C LYS A 129 -6.95 0.91 5.18
N ILE A 130 -5.67 1.30 5.01
CA ILE A 130 -4.65 1.14 6.05
C ILE A 130 -4.98 2.00 7.27
N LEU A 131 -5.38 3.27 7.09
CA LEU A 131 -5.78 4.11 8.21
C LEU A 131 -7.01 3.56 8.94
N ALA A 132 -8.06 3.21 8.20
CA ALA A 132 -9.26 2.65 8.80
C ALA A 132 -8.96 1.36 9.59
N TRP A 133 -8.07 0.52 9.04
CA TRP A 133 -7.60 -0.68 9.71
C TRP A 133 -6.80 -0.36 10.98
N MET A 134 -5.85 0.58 10.90
CA MET A 134 -5.07 1.03 12.06
C MET A 134 -5.97 1.58 13.17
N ILE A 135 -6.94 2.42 12.83
CA ILE A 135 -7.91 2.94 13.80
C ILE A 135 -8.64 1.78 14.49
N ALA A 136 -9.16 0.84 13.71
CA ALA A 136 -9.93 -0.29 14.25
C ALA A 136 -9.10 -1.18 15.18
N ILE A 137 -7.85 -1.50 14.80
CA ILE A 137 -7.02 -2.42 15.58
C ILE A 137 -6.28 -1.75 16.74
N TYR A 138 -6.02 -0.43 16.68
CA TYR A 138 -5.31 0.27 17.75
C TYR A 138 -6.23 0.72 18.87
N THR A 139 -7.49 1.04 18.57
CA THR A 139 -8.48 1.54 19.56
C THR A 139 -8.50 0.73 20.86
N PRO A 140 -8.51 -0.62 20.86
CA PRO A 140 -8.52 -1.40 22.09
C PRO A 140 -7.25 -1.30 22.93
N PHE A 141 -6.13 -0.84 22.35
CA PHE A 141 -4.81 -0.82 22.99
C PHE A 141 -4.35 0.58 23.36
N ILE A 142 -5.07 1.62 22.91
CA ILE A 142 -4.75 3.01 23.25
C ILE A 142 -5.47 3.35 24.54
N ASN A 143 -4.69 3.46 25.58
CA ASN A 143 -5.07 3.96 26.91
C ASN A 143 -4.04 5.00 27.35
N ASP A 144 -4.28 5.61 28.49
CA ASP A 144 -3.39 6.64 29.07
C ASP A 144 -1.96 6.14 29.38
N ASP A 145 -1.75 4.82 29.38
CA ASP A 145 -0.46 4.18 29.66
C ASP A 145 0.38 3.91 28.41
N ILE A 146 -0.04 4.34 27.22
CA ILE A 146 0.74 4.12 26.00
C ILE A 146 2.03 4.96 26.05
N ASN A 147 3.17 4.28 26.08
CA ASN A 147 4.47 4.93 26.11
C ASN A 147 5.18 4.86 24.76
N PHE A 148 6.20 5.69 24.58
CA PHE A 148 6.96 5.78 23.33
C PHE A 148 7.53 4.43 22.87
N PHE A 149 8.05 3.63 23.80
CA PHE A 149 8.62 2.32 23.46
C PHE A 149 7.55 1.36 22.90
N LEU A 150 6.36 1.38 23.47
CA LEU A 150 5.23 0.58 22.98
C LEU A 150 4.79 1.01 21.56
N ILE A 151 4.73 2.33 21.33
CA ILE A 151 4.41 2.89 20.00
C ILE A 151 5.41 2.40 18.95
N VAL A 152 6.71 2.52 19.24
CA VAL A 152 7.77 2.05 18.34
C VAL A 152 7.66 0.54 18.11
N SER A 153 7.41 -0.25 19.16
CA SER A 153 7.30 -1.70 19.05
C SER A 153 6.13 -2.13 18.16
N ILE A 154 4.96 -1.49 18.30
CA ILE A 154 3.79 -1.75 17.46
C ILE A 154 4.06 -1.36 16.01
N ALA A 155 4.67 -0.20 15.78
CA ALA A 155 5.00 0.27 14.44
C ALA A 155 6.01 -0.64 13.74
N LEU A 156 7.03 -1.13 14.46
CA LEU A 156 8.01 -2.08 13.93
C LEU A 156 7.38 -3.45 13.65
N LEU A 157 6.50 -3.93 14.52
CA LEU A 157 5.78 -5.18 14.28
C LEU A 157 4.95 -5.10 12.99
N GLY A 158 4.20 -4.01 12.82
CA GLY A 158 3.42 -3.76 11.61
C GLY A 158 4.29 -3.67 10.36
N LEU A 159 5.41 -2.93 10.41
CA LEU A 159 6.38 -2.82 9.32
C LEU A 159 6.90 -4.19 8.89
N ILE A 160 7.28 -5.05 9.85
CA ILE A 160 7.85 -6.38 9.58
C ILE A 160 6.79 -7.29 8.96
N ILE A 161 5.57 -7.30 9.48
CA ILE A 161 4.51 -8.18 8.99
C ILE A 161 4.04 -7.71 7.60
N ASP A 162 3.73 -6.45 7.45
CA ASP A 162 3.21 -5.89 6.21
C ASP A 162 4.27 -5.90 5.10
N GLY A 163 5.46 -5.37 5.38
CA GLY A 163 6.58 -5.39 4.44
C GLY A 163 7.02 -6.82 4.08
N GLY A 164 7.11 -7.70 5.07
CA GLY A 164 7.43 -9.11 4.87
C GLY A 164 6.43 -9.83 3.96
N TRP A 165 5.12 -9.61 4.19
CA TRP A 165 4.08 -10.16 3.31
C TRP A 165 4.25 -9.73 1.87
N TYR A 166 4.39 -8.43 1.60
CA TYR A 166 4.52 -7.94 0.23
C TYR A 166 5.84 -8.33 -0.43
N ILE A 167 6.93 -8.46 0.34
CA ILE A 167 8.19 -9.01 -0.17
C ILE A 167 8.00 -10.47 -0.60
N LEU A 168 7.33 -11.28 0.20
CA LEU A 168 7.01 -12.68 -0.16
C LEU A 168 6.16 -12.74 -1.43
N VAL A 169 5.15 -11.89 -1.55
CA VAL A 169 4.33 -11.77 -2.77
C VAL A 169 5.20 -11.42 -3.99
N ALA A 170 6.07 -10.40 -3.86
CA ALA A 170 6.95 -9.98 -4.95
C ALA A 170 7.94 -11.08 -5.37
N ILE A 171 8.49 -11.84 -4.41
CA ILE A 171 9.37 -12.97 -4.68
C ILE A 171 8.61 -14.09 -5.39
N PHE A 172 7.45 -14.49 -4.85
CA PHE A 172 6.65 -15.57 -5.41
C PHE A 172 6.21 -15.28 -6.84
N VAL A 173 5.67 -14.09 -7.06
CA VAL A 173 5.21 -13.64 -8.38
C VAL A 173 6.37 -13.43 -9.33
N GLY A 174 7.45 -12.80 -8.87
CA GLY A 174 8.64 -12.54 -9.68
C GLY A 174 9.36 -13.80 -10.14
N ASN A 175 9.41 -14.85 -9.30
CA ASN A 175 9.98 -16.15 -9.68
C ASN A 175 9.13 -16.92 -10.69
N ASN A 176 7.84 -16.61 -10.78
CA ASN A 176 6.90 -17.26 -11.71
C ASN A 176 6.49 -16.32 -12.86
N SER A 177 7.15 -15.16 -12.99
CA SER A 177 6.78 -14.13 -13.97
C SER A 177 6.76 -14.66 -15.39
N ASP A 178 7.73 -15.47 -15.79
CA ASP A 178 7.82 -16.03 -17.16
C ASP A 178 6.58 -16.85 -17.56
N LYS A 179 6.02 -17.60 -16.60
CA LYS A 179 4.80 -18.38 -16.81
C LYS A 179 3.53 -17.51 -16.86
N ILE A 180 3.58 -16.35 -16.22
CA ILE A 180 2.43 -15.44 -16.08
C ILE A 180 2.46 -14.40 -17.20
N THR A 181 3.62 -13.80 -17.48
CA THR A 181 3.79 -12.73 -18.48
C THR A 181 3.65 -13.22 -19.91
N THR A 182 3.91 -14.50 -20.20
CA THR A 182 3.60 -15.10 -21.52
C THR A 182 2.10 -15.08 -21.86
N LYS A 183 1.25 -14.94 -20.83
CA LYS A 183 -0.23 -14.94 -21.00
C LYS A 183 -0.86 -13.55 -20.80
N ILE A 184 -0.19 -12.61 -20.17
CA ILE A 184 -0.76 -11.32 -19.77
C ILE A 184 0.16 -10.19 -20.22
N SER A 185 -0.33 -9.30 -21.09
CA SER A 185 0.43 -8.13 -21.55
C SER A 185 0.54 -7.06 -20.45
N SER A 186 1.64 -6.30 -20.43
CA SER A 186 1.83 -5.15 -19.51
C SER A 186 0.65 -4.16 -19.60
N ARG A 187 0.12 -3.95 -20.80
CA ARG A 187 -1.08 -3.14 -21.03
C ARG A 187 -2.30 -3.67 -20.27
N SER A 188 -2.53 -4.98 -20.31
CA SER A 188 -3.67 -5.59 -19.60
C SER A 188 -3.53 -5.42 -18.10
N ILE A 189 -2.31 -5.53 -17.56
CA ILE A 189 -2.02 -5.30 -16.14
C ILE A 189 -2.35 -3.85 -15.78
N ASP A 190 -1.84 -2.87 -16.53
CA ASP A 190 -2.09 -1.45 -16.28
C ASP A 190 -3.58 -1.10 -16.37
N LEU A 191 -4.32 -1.67 -17.33
CA LEU A 191 -5.77 -1.47 -17.44
C LEU A 191 -6.53 -2.04 -16.23
N VAL A 192 -6.20 -3.28 -15.83
CA VAL A 192 -6.82 -3.91 -14.64
C VAL A 192 -6.53 -3.08 -13.39
N MET A 193 -5.29 -2.61 -13.22
CA MET A 193 -4.92 -1.77 -12.07
C MET A 193 -5.65 -0.42 -12.09
N SER A 194 -5.79 0.21 -13.25
CA SER A 194 -6.57 1.45 -13.39
C SER A 194 -8.03 1.25 -12.97
N ILE A 195 -8.66 0.16 -13.45
CA ILE A 195 -10.05 -0.17 -13.08
C ILE A 195 -10.18 -0.43 -11.58
N LEU A 196 -9.24 -1.18 -10.98
CA LEU A 196 -9.23 -1.43 -9.53
C LEU A 196 -9.10 -0.14 -8.72
N MET A 197 -8.25 0.81 -9.13
CA MET A 197 -8.11 2.09 -8.44
C MET A 197 -9.39 2.92 -8.51
N ILE A 198 -10.07 2.95 -9.68
CA ILE A 198 -11.38 3.60 -9.84
C ILE A 198 -12.43 2.93 -8.95
N PHE A 199 -12.45 1.60 -8.92
CA PHE A 199 -13.37 0.85 -8.07
C PHE A 199 -13.18 1.19 -6.58
N PHE A 200 -11.94 1.21 -6.08
CA PHE A 200 -11.65 1.59 -4.69
C PHE A 200 -11.99 3.06 -4.41
N ALA A 201 -11.73 3.97 -5.35
CA ALA A 201 -12.14 5.37 -5.22
C ALA A 201 -13.66 5.50 -5.12
N GLY A 202 -14.40 4.75 -5.93
CA GLY A 202 -15.87 4.70 -5.89
C GLY A 202 -16.40 4.15 -4.57
N LEU A 203 -15.85 3.04 -4.08
CA LEU A 203 -16.22 2.48 -2.78
C LEU A 203 -16.03 3.50 -1.64
N LEU A 204 -14.89 4.21 -1.65
CA LEU A 204 -14.61 5.22 -0.65
C LEU A 204 -15.56 6.42 -0.73
N SER A 205 -15.94 6.82 -1.97
CA SER A 205 -16.88 7.92 -2.18
C SER A 205 -18.30 7.59 -1.66
N VAL A 206 -18.75 6.34 -1.84
CA VAL A 206 -20.07 5.89 -1.35
C VAL A 206 -20.12 5.85 0.19
N GLN A 207 -19.00 5.58 0.85
CA GLN A 207 -18.92 5.60 2.32
C GLN A 207 -18.95 7.03 2.92
N MET A 208 -18.93 8.06 2.09
CA MET A 208 -19.00 9.47 2.50
C MET A 208 -20.43 10.03 2.46
N ILE A 209 -21.38 9.31 1.86
CA ILE A 209 -22.80 9.65 1.77
C ILE A 209 -23.54 9.02 2.93
#